data_e185ce43f5b71f1607ae099cc9e75f97
#
_entry.id   e185ce43f5b71f1607ae099cc9e75f97
#
_cell.length_a   1.000
_cell.length_b   1.000
_cell.length_c   1.000
_cell.angle_alpha   90.00
_cell.angle_beta   90.00
_cell.angle_gamma   90.00
#
_symmetry.space_group_name_H-M   'P 1'
#
loop_
_entity.id
_entity.type
_entity.pdbx_description
1 polymer ?
#
loop_
_entity_poly.entity_id
_entity_poly.type
_entity_poly.pdbx_seq_one_letter_code
_entity_poly.pdbx_strand_id
1 'polypeptide(L)'
;ASDEPAAPASESVKLGLGFIPSIQFAPYYVGIEKGFFQDAGIELELSYGFENDYLKLVGIDEYQFMVGSGDQVVLGRAQGLPVRYVLNWYTRFPVVIFSKADRAITQPAELADKTVGIPGAFGASYVALRGILEAAGLTEQDIRLESIGFTQAAAVSEDKVDAAVDYAVNGPVVLALAGTPTNQIALDDYLVIPANGLVTNEKTI
;
A
#
# COMPACT_ATOMS: atom_id res chain seq x y z
N ALA A 1 -27.78 42.70 15.42
CA ALA A 1 -27.15 41.83 14.45
C ALA A 1 -25.91 41.20 15.12
N SER A 2 -25.97 39.93 15.41
CA SER A 2 -24.81 39.17 15.91
C SER A 2 -23.86 38.89 14.73
N ASP A 3 -22.68 39.50 14.79
CA ASP A 3 -21.56 39.11 13.94
C ASP A 3 -21.11 37.70 14.37
N GLU A 4 -21.68 36.70 13.75
CA GLU A 4 -21.15 35.34 13.81
C GLU A 4 -19.90 35.34 12.93
N PRO A 5 -18.71 34.97 13.44
CA PRO A 5 -17.51 34.97 12.64
C PRO A 5 -17.73 34.01 11.47
N ALA A 6 -17.50 34.47 10.26
CA ALA A 6 -17.53 33.63 9.07
C ALA A 6 -16.58 32.43 9.27
N ALA A 7 -17.11 31.22 9.08
CA ALA A 7 -16.27 30.01 9.12
C ALA A 7 -15.05 30.21 8.20
N PRO A 8 -13.84 29.83 8.63
CA PRO A 8 -12.67 29.95 7.78
C PRO A 8 -12.93 29.22 6.45
N ALA A 9 -12.53 29.82 5.33
CA ALA A 9 -12.63 29.19 4.02
C ALA A 9 -11.88 27.86 4.06
N SER A 10 -12.58 26.76 3.75
CA SER A 10 -11.94 25.43 3.70
C SER A 10 -11.03 25.35 2.47
N GLU A 11 -9.83 24.79 2.66
CA GLU A 11 -8.90 24.47 1.58
C GLU A 11 -9.16 23.04 1.10
N SER A 12 -9.42 22.86 -0.21
CA SER A 12 -9.56 21.52 -0.79
C SER A 12 -8.17 20.90 -0.98
N VAL A 13 -7.99 19.69 -0.41
CA VAL A 13 -6.75 18.92 -0.44
C VAL A 13 -7.02 17.55 -1.08
N LYS A 14 -6.34 17.24 -2.18
CA LYS A 14 -6.40 15.95 -2.83
C LYS A 14 -5.40 14.98 -2.21
N LEU A 15 -5.89 13.84 -1.75
CA LEU A 15 -5.10 12.75 -1.20
C LEU A 15 -5.25 11.47 -2.04
N GLY A 16 -4.17 11.06 -2.68
CA GLY A 16 -4.10 9.78 -3.41
C GLY A 16 -3.83 8.62 -2.45
N LEU A 17 -4.65 7.59 -2.49
CA LEU A 17 -4.52 6.38 -1.70
C LEU A 17 -4.12 5.22 -2.61
N GLY A 18 -2.92 4.66 -2.40
CA GLY A 18 -2.25 3.69 -3.27
C GLY A 18 -2.87 2.29 -3.26
N PHE A 19 -4.19 2.16 -3.14
CA PHE A 19 -4.95 0.91 -3.16
C PHE A 19 -6.43 1.17 -3.44
N ILE A 20 -7.28 0.14 -3.36
CA ILE A 20 -8.74 0.26 -3.32
C ILE A 20 -9.20 0.69 -1.91
N PRO A 21 -10.44 1.16 -1.72
CA PRO A 21 -10.99 1.43 -0.39
C PRO A 21 -10.83 0.22 0.53
N SER A 22 -10.12 0.39 1.65
CA SER A 22 -9.85 -0.68 2.60
C SER A 22 -9.61 -0.14 4.01
N ILE A 23 -9.59 -1.06 4.99
CA ILE A 23 -9.36 -0.75 6.40
C ILE A 23 -7.99 -0.12 6.66
N GLN A 24 -7.01 -0.32 5.79
CA GLN A 24 -5.69 0.32 5.92
C GLN A 24 -5.76 1.85 5.96
N PHE A 25 -6.82 2.44 5.40
CA PHE A 25 -7.05 3.88 5.38
C PHE A 25 -8.04 4.37 6.45
N ALA A 26 -8.40 3.52 7.42
CA ALA A 26 -9.37 3.83 8.47
C ALA A 26 -9.13 5.17 9.19
N PRO A 27 -7.88 5.60 9.51
CA PRO A 27 -7.66 6.89 10.15
C PRO A 27 -8.17 8.09 9.33
N TYR A 28 -8.07 8.05 8.00
CA TYR A 28 -8.63 9.11 7.14
C TYR A 28 -10.17 9.08 7.16
N TYR A 29 -10.78 7.89 7.07
CA TYR A 29 -12.24 7.76 7.15
C TYR A 29 -12.78 8.26 8.49
N VAL A 30 -12.12 7.86 9.59
CA VAL A 30 -12.49 8.35 10.94
C VAL A 30 -12.28 9.85 11.05
N GLY A 31 -11.18 10.39 10.51
CA GLY A 31 -10.89 11.82 10.52
C GLY A 31 -11.95 12.65 9.77
N ILE A 32 -12.41 12.15 8.62
CA ILE A 32 -13.50 12.78 7.85
C ILE A 32 -14.82 12.67 8.61
N GLU A 33 -15.20 11.47 9.04
CA GLU A 33 -16.48 11.22 9.75
C GLU A 33 -16.60 11.99 11.07
N LYS A 34 -15.47 12.18 11.78
CA LYS A 34 -15.39 12.94 13.02
C LYS A 34 -15.25 14.45 12.82
N GLY A 35 -15.14 14.91 11.59
CA GLY A 35 -14.97 16.32 11.26
C GLY A 35 -13.58 16.91 11.54
N PHE A 36 -12.56 16.10 11.85
CA PHE A 36 -11.23 16.59 12.24
C PHE A 36 -10.55 17.40 11.13
N PHE A 37 -10.75 17.02 9.89
CA PHE A 37 -10.23 17.78 8.73
C PHE A 37 -11.02 19.09 8.57
N GLN A 38 -12.35 19.04 8.68
CA GLN A 38 -13.21 20.21 8.57
C GLN A 38 -12.92 21.24 9.70
N ASP A 39 -12.71 20.78 10.94
CA ASP A 39 -12.31 21.62 12.06
C ASP A 39 -10.95 22.30 11.84
N ALA A 40 -10.07 21.67 11.04
CA ALA A 40 -8.79 22.23 10.61
C ALA A 40 -8.89 23.11 9.35
N GLY A 41 -10.11 23.34 8.82
CA GLY A 41 -10.32 24.10 7.59
C GLY A 41 -9.91 23.34 6.31
N ILE A 42 -9.88 22.01 6.35
CA ILE A 42 -9.49 21.15 5.22
C ILE A 42 -10.71 20.39 4.71
N GLU A 43 -10.96 20.48 3.41
CA GLU A 43 -11.86 19.58 2.67
C GLU A 43 -11.01 18.51 1.99
N LEU A 44 -11.00 17.28 2.54
CA LEU A 44 -10.14 16.21 2.07
C LEU A 44 -10.84 15.38 0.98
N GLU A 45 -10.27 15.39 -0.23
CA GLU A 45 -10.74 14.62 -1.37
C GLU A 45 -9.91 13.33 -1.51
N LEU A 46 -10.52 12.17 -1.27
CA LEU A 46 -9.85 10.87 -1.39
C LEU A 46 -9.99 10.29 -2.80
N SER A 47 -8.89 9.80 -3.35
CA SER A 47 -8.85 9.06 -4.60
C SER A 47 -8.09 7.75 -4.43
N TYR A 48 -8.48 6.71 -5.18
CA TYR A 48 -7.97 5.34 -5.03
C TYR A 48 -7.39 4.83 -6.35
N GLY A 49 -6.26 4.14 -6.29
CA GLY A 49 -5.60 3.62 -7.49
C GLY A 49 -4.20 3.07 -7.20
N PHE A 50 -3.36 3.06 -8.21
CA PHE A 50 -1.99 2.60 -8.05
C PHE A 50 -1.09 3.68 -7.43
N GLU A 51 -0.28 3.27 -6.46
CA GLU A 51 0.68 4.13 -5.76
C GLU A 51 1.60 4.90 -6.71
N ASN A 52 2.13 4.22 -7.73
CA ASN A 52 3.05 4.83 -8.71
C ASN A 52 2.41 5.95 -9.54
N ASP A 53 1.11 5.90 -9.77
CA ASP A 53 0.42 6.96 -10.50
C ASP A 53 0.26 8.19 -9.60
N TYR A 54 -0.14 8.01 -8.34
CA TYR A 54 -0.20 9.12 -7.39
C TYR A 54 1.17 9.74 -7.11
N LEU A 55 2.26 8.93 -7.07
CA LEU A 55 3.60 9.47 -6.90
C LEU A 55 3.96 10.46 -8.02
N LYS A 56 3.58 10.14 -9.27
CA LYS A 56 3.77 11.05 -10.41
C LYS A 56 2.89 12.29 -10.29
N LEU A 57 1.59 12.10 -9.95
CA LEU A 57 0.63 13.20 -9.80
C LEU A 57 1.04 14.18 -8.68
N VAL A 58 1.58 13.68 -7.57
CA VAL A 58 2.18 14.52 -6.53
C VAL A 58 3.45 15.20 -7.05
N GLY A 59 4.28 14.48 -7.80
CA GLY A 59 5.52 15.05 -8.37
C GLY A 59 5.29 16.19 -9.35
N ILE A 60 4.15 16.23 -10.05
CA ILE A 60 3.76 17.31 -10.98
C ILE A 60 2.75 18.30 -10.38
N ASP A 61 2.48 18.22 -9.06
CA ASP A 61 1.59 19.12 -8.31
C ASP A 61 0.10 19.05 -8.68
N GLU A 62 -0.35 17.93 -9.24
CA GLU A 62 -1.78 17.67 -9.47
C GLU A 62 -2.50 17.12 -8.22
N TYR A 63 -1.74 16.49 -7.31
CA TYR A 63 -2.15 16.08 -5.98
C TYR A 63 -1.23 16.70 -4.94
N GLN A 64 -1.79 17.21 -3.84
CA GLN A 64 -1.00 17.78 -2.75
C GLN A 64 -0.33 16.68 -1.94
N PHE A 65 -1.04 15.56 -1.72
CA PHE A 65 -0.57 14.45 -0.91
C PHE A 65 -0.92 13.09 -1.50
N MET A 66 -0.14 12.09 -1.10
CA MET A 66 -0.49 10.68 -1.27
C MET A 66 -0.06 9.87 -0.05
N VAL A 67 -0.71 8.73 0.17
CA VAL A 67 -0.18 7.67 1.01
C VAL A 67 0.63 6.72 0.14
N GLY A 68 1.92 6.62 0.43
CA GLY A 68 2.84 5.83 -0.36
C GLY A 68 3.99 5.28 0.46
N SER A 69 4.69 4.30 -0.07
CA SER A 69 5.84 3.66 0.54
C SER A 69 7.13 4.44 0.32
N GLY A 70 8.02 4.40 1.32
CA GLY A 70 9.26 5.16 1.28
C GLY A 70 10.23 4.66 0.20
N ASP A 71 10.20 3.38 -0.16
CA ASP A 71 10.98 2.83 -1.28
C ASP A 71 10.58 3.47 -2.62
N GLN A 72 9.27 3.69 -2.85
CA GLN A 72 8.79 4.36 -4.06
C GLN A 72 9.19 5.84 -4.07
N VAL A 73 9.25 6.50 -2.93
CA VAL A 73 9.77 7.88 -2.84
C VAL A 73 11.26 7.92 -3.21
N VAL A 74 12.07 6.97 -2.74
CA VAL A 74 13.49 6.88 -3.12
C VAL A 74 13.64 6.67 -4.62
N LEU A 75 12.88 5.75 -5.21
CA LEU A 75 12.88 5.48 -6.65
C LEU A 75 12.41 6.70 -7.45
N GLY A 76 11.33 7.36 -7.02
CA GLY A 76 10.82 8.58 -7.66
C GLY A 76 11.83 9.71 -7.64
N ARG A 77 12.49 9.94 -6.51
CA ARG A 77 13.55 10.94 -6.41
C ARG A 77 14.76 10.62 -7.29
N ALA A 78 15.14 9.35 -7.38
CA ALA A 78 16.21 8.93 -8.29
C ALA A 78 15.87 9.20 -9.77
N GLN A 79 14.58 9.27 -10.11
CA GLN A 79 14.07 9.64 -11.43
C GLN A 79 13.82 11.15 -11.58
N GLY A 80 14.14 11.96 -10.56
CA GLY A 80 14.02 13.42 -10.60
C GLY A 80 12.67 13.98 -10.13
N LEU A 81 11.75 13.17 -9.59
CA LEU A 81 10.50 13.67 -9.02
C LEU A 81 10.77 14.49 -7.75
N PRO A 82 10.20 15.71 -7.60
CA PRO A 82 10.42 16.58 -6.44
C PRO A 82 9.52 16.19 -5.26
N VAL A 83 9.47 14.89 -4.92
CA VAL A 83 8.62 14.35 -3.85
C VAL A 83 9.36 14.25 -2.53
N ARG A 84 8.63 14.35 -1.42
CA ARG A 84 9.11 14.29 -0.04
C ARG A 84 8.22 13.35 0.79
N TYR A 85 8.86 12.51 1.60
CA TYR A 85 8.19 11.71 2.62
C TYR A 85 8.14 12.52 3.91
N VAL A 86 6.96 12.87 4.40
CA VAL A 86 6.79 13.89 5.48
C VAL A 86 6.22 13.33 6.78
N LEU A 87 5.58 12.16 6.75
CA LEU A 87 5.03 11.52 7.94
C LEU A 87 5.10 10.01 7.80
N ASN A 88 5.61 9.32 8.84
CA ASN A 88 5.61 7.88 8.90
C ASN A 88 4.24 7.37 9.41
N TRP A 89 3.60 6.50 8.63
CA TRP A 89 2.32 5.89 8.97
C TRP A 89 2.48 4.51 9.60
N TYR A 90 3.23 3.64 8.94
CA TYR A 90 3.55 2.31 9.43
C TYR A 90 4.97 2.28 9.98
N THR A 91 5.14 1.77 11.20
CA THR A 91 6.47 1.60 11.81
C THR A 91 7.23 0.39 11.26
N ARG A 92 6.50 -0.58 10.69
CA ARG A 92 7.02 -1.76 10.00
C ARG A 92 6.39 -1.85 8.61
N PHE A 93 7.14 -2.38 7.64
CA PHE A 93 6.61 -2.54 6.29
C PHE A 93 5.50 -3.60 6.28
N PRO A 94 4.27 -3.24 5.92
CA PRO A 94 3.10 -4.10 6.17
C PRO A 94 2.89 -5.19 5.12
N VAL A 95 3.77 -5.33 4.13
CA VAL A 95 3.62 -6.28 3.03
C VAL A 95 3.99 -7.69 3.48
N VAL A 96 3.12 -8.62 3.12
CA VAL A 96 3.30 -10.06 3.32
C VAL A 96 3.06 -10.81 2.01
N ILE A 97 3.67 -11.98 1.86
CA ILE A 97 3.21 -13.01 0.94
C ILE A 97 2.32 -13.95 1.75
N PHE A 98 1.09 -14.14 1.33
CA PHE A 98 0.15 -15.01 2.05
C PHE A 98 -0.41 -16.10 1.14
N SER A 99 -0.71 -17.23 1.75
CA SER A 99 -1.31 -18.41 1.11
C SER A 99 -2.39 -19.00 2.01
N LYS A 100 -3.24 -19.89 1.50
CA LYS A 100 -4.05 -20.76 2.38
C LYS A 100 -3.13 -21.58 3.29
N ALA A 101 -3.56 -21.85 4.51
CA ALA A 101 -2.75 -22.59 5.50
C ALA A 101 -2.40 -24.02 5.04
N ASP A 102 -3.28 -24.66 4.26
CA ASP A 102 -3.07 -26.02 3.73
C ASP A 102 -2.01 -26.08 2.61
N ARG A 103 -1.59 -24.96 2.04
CA ARG A 103 -0.52 -24.89 1.03
C ARG A 103 0.88 -25.03 1.63
N ALA A 104 1.01 -24.95 2.97
CA ALA A 104 2.27 -25.08 3.71
C ALA A 104 3.38 -24.12 3.20
N ILE A 105 3.03 -22.93 2.71
CA ILE A 105 3.97 -21.88 2.32
C ILE A 105 4.14 -20.96 3.54
N THR A 106 5.24 -21.16 4.30
CA THR A 106 5.51 -20.49 5.58
C THR A 106 6.85 -19.75 5.59
N GLN A 107 7.71 -20.01 4.59
CA GLN A 107 9.03 -19.41 4.45
C GLN A 107 9.37 -19.17 2.97
N PRO A 108 10.27 -18.22 2.67
CA PRO A 108 10.56 -17.82 1.29
C PRO A 108 10.97 -18.94 0.34
N ALA A 109 11.75 -19.92 0.81
CA ALA A 109 12.21 -21.03 -0.04
C ALA A 109 11.06 -21.90 -0.59
N GLU A 110 9.90 -21.91 0.08
CA GLU A 110 8.72 -22.69 -0.34
C GLU A 110 7.94 -22.03 -1.48
N LEU A 111 8.35 -20.83 -1.91
CA LEU A 111 7.81 -20.15 -3.09
C LEU A 111 8.34 -20.74 -4.41
N ALA A 112 9.41 -21.54 -4.39
CA ALA A 112 9.94 -22.17 -5.59
C ALA A 112 8.84 -23.00 -6.30
N ASP A 113 8.74 -22.83 -7.62
CA ASP A 113 7.73 -23.47 -8.48
C ASP A 113 6.26 -23.07 -8.19
N LYS A 114 6.01 -22.10 -7.32
CA LYS A 114 4.65 -21.63 -7.00
C LYS A 114 4.18 -20.53 -7.95
N THR A 115 2.87 -20.42 -8.10
CA THR A 115 2.23 -19.28 -8.74
C THR A 115 1.99 -18.21 -7.70
N VAL A 116 2.64 -17.04 -7.88
CA VAL A 116 2.56 -15.91 -6.96
C VAL A 116 1.87 -14.73 -7.63
N GLY A 117 0.75 -14.29 -7.05
CA GLY A 117 -0.02 -13.16 -7.53
C GLY A 117 0.45 -11.83 -6.94
N ILE A 118 0.56 -10.79 -7.77
CA ILE A 118 0.83 -9.40 -7.36
C ILE A 118 -0.13 -8.44 -8.06
N PRO A 119 -0.33 -7.22 -7.52
CA PRO A 119 -1.14 -6.22 -8.22
C PRO A 119 -0.62 -5.89 -9.63
N GLY A 120 0.69 -5.84 -9.78
CA GLY A 120 1.42 -5.62 -11.01
C GLY A 120 2.93 -5.69 -10.76
N ALA A 121 3.74 -5.85 -11.79
CA ALA A 121 5.20 -5.92 -11.69
C ALA A 121 5.83 -4.53 -11.45
N PHE A 122 5.31 -3.80 -10.45
CA PHE A 122 5.75 -2.47 -10.03
C PHE A 122 5.28 -2.18 -8.60
N GLY A 123 5.76 -1.09 -8.00
CA GLY A 123 5.33 -0.61 -6.69
C GLY A 123 5.85 -1.46 -5.53
N ALA A 124 5.36 -1.14 -4.33
CA ALA A 124 5.80 -1.72 -3.07
C ALA A 124 5.68 -3.26 -3.02
N SER A 125 4.58 -3.82 -3.55
CA SER A 125 4.36 -5.28 -3.58
C SER A 125 5.40 -6.01 -4.42
N TYR A 126 5.83 -5.41 -5.54
CA TYR A 126 6.86 -6.00 -6.40
C TYR A 126 8.25 -5.92 -5.75
N VAL A 127 8.59 -4.78 -5.14
CA VAL A 127 9.83 -4.63 -4.37
C VAL A 127 9.90 -5.64 -3.22
N ALA A 128 8.80 -5.80 -2.50
CA ALA A 128 8.68 -6.75 -1.41
C ALA A 128 8.86 -8.21 -1.88
N LEU A 129 8.19 -8.60 -2.97
CA LEU A 129 8.35 -9.94 -3.54
C LEU A 129 9.82 -10.22 -3.88
N ARG A 130 10.48 -9.31 -4.57
CA ARG A 130 11.89 -9.48 -4.93
C ARG A 130 12.79 -9.62 -3.71
N GLY A 131 12.55 -8.78 -2.67
CA GLY A 131 13.31 -8.87 -1.41
C GLY A 131 13.12 -10.22 -0.70
N ILE A 132 11.91 -10.76 -0.68
CA ILE A 132 11.61 -12.07 -0.10
C ILE A 132 12.25 -13.21 -0.91
N LEU A 133 12.19 -13.14 -2.24
CA LEU A 133 12.85 -14.13 -3.10
C LEU A 133 14.37 -14.11 -2.91
N GLU A 134 14.99 -12.93 -2.90
CA GLU A 134 16.43 -12.77 -2.68
C GLU A 134 16.88 -13.36 -1.33
N ALA A 135 16.08 -13.19 -0.27
CA ALA A 135 16.37 -13.77 1.04
C ALA A 135 16.42 -15.31 1.04
N ALA A 136 15.77 -15.95 0.06
CA ALA A 136 15.82 -17.41 -0.15
C ALA A 136 16.84 -17.84 -1.22
N GLY A 137 17.56 -16.90 -1.84
CA GLY A 137 18.40 -17.17 -3.01
C GLY A 137 17.60 -17.51 -4.26
N LEU A 138 16.34 -17.11 -4.32
CA LEU A 138 15.44 -17.28 -5.45
C LEU A 138 15.39 -16.02 -6.32
N THR A 139 14.92 -16.19 -7.55
CA THR A 139 14.65 -15.15 -8.53
C THR A 139 13.22 -15.25 -9.05
N GLU A 140 12.78 -14.29 -9.84
CA GLU A 140 11.48 -14.35 -10.52
C GLU A 140 11.33 -15.55 -11.48
N GLN A 141 12.46 -16.13 -11.93
CA GLN A 141 12.47 -17.31 -12.81
C GLN A 141 12.14 -18.61 -12.06
N ASP A 142 12.26 -18.59 -10.72
CA ASP A 142 11.98 -19.74 -9.87
C ASP A 142 10.51 -19.81 -9.45
N ILE A 143 9.67 -18.85 -9.86
CA ILE A 143 8.24 -18.78 -9.59
C ILE A 143 7.44 -18.53 -10.87
N ARG A 144 6.14 -18.73 -10.81
CA ARG A 144 5.21 -18.23 -11.85
C ARG A 144 4.56 -16.94 -11.34
N LEU A 145 5.03 -15.81 -11.86
CA LEU A 145 4.54 -14.51 -11.45
C LEU A 145 3.29 -14.11 -12.26
N GLU A 146 2.19 -13.79 -11.55
CA GLU A 146 0.91 -13.42 -12.15
C GLU A 146 0.49 -12.01 -11.72
N SER A 147 0.15 -11.15 -12.69
CA SER A 147 -0.43 -9.83 -12.43
C SER A 147 -1.94 -9.98 -12.27
N ILE A 148 -2.44 -9.83 -11.04
CA ILE A 148 -3.83 -10.09 -10.66
C ILE A 148 -4.61 -8.83 -10.27
N GLY A 149 -4.04 -7.63 -10.44
CA GLY A 149 -4.64 -6.38 -9.95
C GLY A 149 -4.85 -6.44 -8.44
N PHE A 150 -5.91 -5.82 -7.95
CA PHE A 150 -6.28 -5.80 -6.52
C PHE A 150 -7.24 -6.94 -6.14
N THR A 151 -7.02 -8.16 -6.66
CA THR A 151 -7.88 -9.33 -6.40
C THR A 151 -7.23 -10.40 -5.53
N GLN A 152 -6.22 -10.06 -4.73
CA GLN A 152 -5.37 -11.01 -4.01
C GLN A 152 -6.16 -12.02 -3.17
N ALA A 153 -7.10 -11.54 -2.34
CA ALA A 153 -7.92 -12.41 -1.51
C ALA A 153 -8.75 -13.41 -2.34
N ALA A 154 -9.38 -12.93 -3.41
CA ALA A 154 -10.17 -13.78 -4.30
C ALA A 154 -9.30 -14.79 -5.05
N ALA A 155 -8.15 -14.35 -5.59
CA ALA A 155 -7.24 -15.19 -6.34
C ALA A 155 -6.67 -16.35 -5.49
N VAL A 156 -6.32 -16.09 -4.21
CA VAL A 156 -5.89 -17.13 -3.26
C VAL A 156 -7.07 -18.02 -2.85
N SER A 157 -8.23 -17.44 -2.56
CA SER A 157 -9.42 -18.21 -2.17
C SER A 157 -9.88 -19.20 -3.24
N GLU A 158 -9.83 -18.78 -4.51
CA GLU A 158 -10.27 -19.55 -5.68
C GLU A 158 -9.18 -20.45 -6.28
N ASP A 159 -8.02 -20.58 -5.61
CA ASP A 159 -6.85 -21.37 -6.08
C ASP A 159 -6.33 -20.93 -7.47
N LYS A 160 -6.53 -19.68 -7.87
CA LYS A 160 -5.96 -19.13 -9.11
C LYS A 160 -4.46 -18.90 -8.98
N VAL A 161 -4.00 -18.64 -7.76
CA VAL A 161 -2.59 -18.54 -7.37
C VAL A 161 -2.35 -19.32 -6.09
N ASP A 162 -1.12 -19.81 -5.90
CA ASP A 162 -0.73 -20.53 -4.67
C ASP A 162 -0.54 -19.56 -3.50
N ALA A 163 -0.03 -18.38 -3.79
CA ALA A 163 0.17 -17.30 -2.83
C ALA A 163 -0.02 -15.93 -3.50
N ALA A 164 -0.25 -14.89 -2.72
CA ALA A 164 -0.33 -13.53 -3.23
C ALA A 164 0.40 -12.54 -2.32
N VAL A 165 0.85 -11.43 -2.89
CA VAL A 165 1.46 -10.32 -2.17
C VAL A 165 0.40 -9.29 -1.83
N ASP A 166 0.25 -8.96 -0.55
CA ASP A 166 -0.70 -7.96 -0.07
C ASP A 166 -0.22 -7.35 1.25
N TYR A 167 -0.94 -6.38 1.76
CA TYR A 167 -0.76 -5.91 3.13
C TYR A 167 -1.43 -6.90 4.10
N ALA A 168 -0.77 -7.15 5.22
CA ALA A 168 -1.24 -8.06 6.26
C ALA A 168 -2.66 -7.76 6.78
N VAL A 169 -3.07 -6.49 6.69
CA VAL A 169 -4.41 -6.01 7.10
C VAL A 169 -5.49 -6.18 6.02
N ASN A 170 -5.14 -6.58 4.80
CA ASN A 170 -6.08 -6.73 3.67
C ASN A 170 -6.41 -8.20 3.39
N GLY A 171 -5.81 -8.81 2.37
CA GLY A 171 -6.12 -10.17 1.92
C GLY A 171 -6.15 -11.22 3.02
N PRO A 172 -5.14 -11.33 3.90
CA PRO A 172 -5.15 -12.27 5.02
C PRO A 172 -6.35 -12.07 5.97
N VAL A 173 -6.70 -10.83 6.28
CA VAL A 173 -7.85 -10.51 7.16
C VAL A 173 -9.16 -10.86 6.48
N VAL A 174 -9.31 -10.54 5.18
CA VAL A 174 -10.51 -10.89 4.40
C VAL A 174 -10.73 -12.40 4.41
N LEU A 175 -9.69 -13.20 4.18
CA LEU A 175 -9.78 -14.67 4.20
C LEU A 175 -10.06 -15.21 5.61
N ALA A 176 -9.43 -14.64 6.63
CA ALA A 176 -9.68 -15.04 8.02
C ALA A 176 -11.15 -14.81 8.43
N LEU A 177 -11.73 -13.66 8.04
CA LEU A 177 -13.15 -13.35 8.28
C LEU A 177 -14.09 -14.28 7.50
N ALA A 178 -13.66 -14.79 6.35
CA ALA A 178 -14.36 -15.80 5.58
C ALA A 178 -14.16 -17.25 6.09
N GLY A 179 -13.43 -17.43 7.20
CA GLY A 179 -13.14 -18.74 7.79
C GLY A 179 -12.02 -19.53 7.10
N THR A 180 -11.22 -18.87 6.26
CA THR A 180 -10.09 -19.47 5.56
C THR A 180 -8.78 -19.06 6.25
N PRO A 181 -8.12 -19.93 7.01
CA PRO A 181 -6.85 -19.63 7.67
C PRO A 181 -5.73 -19.47 6.62
N THR A 182 -4.78 -18.56 6.91
CA THR A 182 -3.66 -18.25 6.01
C THR A 182 -2.32 -18.38 6.72
N ASN A 183 -1.28 -18.77 5.98
CA ASN A 183 0.12 -18.55 6.34
C ASN A 183 0.56 -17.21 5.77
N GLN A 184 1.55 -16.58 6.41
CA GLN A 184 2.09 -15.30 5.98
C GLN A 184 3.62 -15.30 6.12
N ILE A 185 4.30 -14.77 5.10
CA ILE A 185 5.73 -14.49 5.08
C ILE A 185 5.85 -12.97 5.07
N ALA A 186 6.24 -12.36 6.18
CA ALA A 186 6.37 -10.91 6.29
C ALA A 186 7.71 -10.45 5.72
N LEU A 187 7.69 -9.42 4.86
CA LEU A 187 8.93 -8.84 4.32
C LEU A 187 9.85 -8.35 5.43
N ASP A 188 9.29 -7.71 6.45
CA ASP A 188 10.02 -7.07 7.54
C ASP A 188 10.84 -8.06 8.41
N ASP A 189 10.59 -9.36 8.30
CA ASP A 189 11.41 -10.39 8.92
C ASP A 189 12.70 -10.69 8.13
N TYR A 190 12.81 -10.21 6.90
CA TYR A 190 13.93 -10.48 5.98
C TYR A 190 14.64 -9.22 5.51
N LEU A 191 13.91 -8.12 5.33
CA LEU A 191 14.44 -6.88 4.78
C LEU A 191 13.75 -5.67 5.42
N VAL A 192 14.55 -4.77 5.98
CA VAL A 192 14.06 -3.50 6.52
C VAL A 192 14.10 -2.44 5.43
N ILE A 193 12.91 -1.97 5.03
CA ILE A 193 12.75 -0.86 4.09
C ILE A 193 11.77 0.17 4.66
N PRO A 194 11.82 1.45 4.20
CA PRO A 194 10.90 2.47 4.68
C PRO A 194 9.45 2.11 4.34
N ALA A 195 8.61 2.05 5.37
CA ALA A 195 7.20 1.68 5.24
C ALA A 195 6.34 2.80 4.61
N ASN A 196 5.03 2.61 4.58
CA ASN A 196 4.11 3.62 4.06
C ASN A 196 3.97 4.82 4.99
N GLY A 197 3.83 5.97 4.37
CA GLY A 197 3.63 7.23 5.03
C GLY A 197 2.95 8.26 4.15
N LEU A 198 2.90 9.49 4.62
CA LEU A 198 2.40 10.61 3.85
C LEU A 198 3.54 11.19 3.00
N VAL A 199 3.26 11.34 1.73
CA VAL A 199 4.15 11.90 0.72
C VAL A 199 3.54 13.15 0.13
N THR A 200 4.37 14.16 -0.09
CA THR A 200 4.00 15.41 -0.75
C THR A 200 5.11 15.83 -1.72
N ASN A 201 5.00 17.02 -2.30
CA ASN A 201 6.03 17.60 -3.15
C ASN A 201 6.71 18.82 -2.50
N GLU A 202 7.81 19.28 -3.10
CA GLU A 202 8.59 20.42 -2.59
C GLU A 202 7.86 21.76 -2.68
N LYS A 203 6.78 21.86 -3.46
CA LYS A 203 5.99 23.08 -3.64
C LYS A 203 4.88 23.20 -2.59
N THR A 204 4.34 22.07 -2.12
CA THR A 204 3.29 22.02 -1.08
C THR A 204 3.87 22.28 0.32
N ILE A 205 5.17 22.02 0.57
CA ILE A 205 5.86 22.33 1.82
C ILE A 205 6.21 23.81 1.90
#